data_e017eb00ec5f21b1afdc7193bb2f6671
#
_entry.id   e017eb00ec5f21b1afdc7193bb2f6671
#
_cell.length_a   1.000
_cell.length_b   1.000
_cell.length_c   1.000
_cell.angle_alpha   90.00
_cell.angle_beta   90.00
_cell.angle_gamma   90.00
#
_symmetry.space_group_name_H-M   'P 1'
#
loop_
_entity.id
_entity.type
_entity.pdbx_description
1 polymer ?
#
loop_
_entity_poly.entity_id
_entity_poly.type
_entity_poly.pdbx_seq_one_letter_code
_entity_poly.pdbx_strand_id
1 'polypeptide(L)'
;MEIKTDIPNIAFEIMYDGSRFHGWQVQKNARSVQSAFQDALETVLKFRPDVCGCSRTDAGVHANSYVCHISSQNVNISPERFPQALNSHLKNSGIAVKNAASVSGDFHARYSCIGKEYIYKIWNKRYSNPFLSDRALFYPIKTDFEKYAFLCEEFCGTHDFRAFMSKGSKNEENTVRTVKYFNISQSGDGCTVLRVCADGFLYNMVRIMAGTFLELCAKDAKPGDLSEIINSADRKNAGDTAPAHALYLNRIFYPDNIFDERT
;
A
#
# COMPACT_ATOMS: atom_id res chain seq x y z
N MET A 1 40.26 1.88 -18.73
CA MET A 1 39.21 2.69 -18.05
C MET A 1 37.89 2.22 -18.66
N GLU A 2 37.27 1.21 -18.05
CA GLU A 2 35.98 0.71 -18.51
C GLU A 2 34.95 1.77 -18.23
N ILE A 3 34.33 2.31 -19.26
CA ILE A 3 33.15 3.16 -19.17
C ILE A 3 32.02 2.20 -18.68
N LYS A 4 31.72 2.19 -17.37
CA LYS A 4 30.47 1.64 -16.88
C LYS A 4 29.35 2.43 -17.56
N THR A 5 28.79 1.87 -18.63
CA THR A 5 27.54 2.39 -19.19
C THR A 5 26.49 2.16 -18.13
N ASP A 6 26.06 3.21 -17.42
CA ASP A 6 24.97 3.15 -16.47
C ASP A 6 23.72 2.63 -17.19
N ILE A 7 23.21 1.49 -16.72
CA ILE A 7 21.98 0.92 -17.26
C ILE A 7 20.86 1.89 -16.90
N PRO A 8 20.09 2.41 -17.89
CA PRO A 8 18.95 3.26 -17.60
C PRO A 8 18.01 2.61 -16.59
N ASN A 9 17.72 3.31 -15.51
CA ASN A 9 16.82 2.90 -14.45
C ASN A 9 15.68 3.91 -14.38
N ILE A 10 14.46 3.45 -14.63
CA ILE A 10 13.24 4.28 -14.71
C ILE A 10 12.27 3.89 -13.61
N ALA A 11 11.97 4.83 -12.73
CA ALA A 11 10.92 4.70 -11.73
C ALA A 11 9.58 5.18 -12.29
N PHE A 12 8.51 4.51 -11.91
CA PHE A 12 7.12 4.85 -12.23
C PHE A 12 6.32 5.03 -10.95
N GLU A 13 5.52 6.07 -10.89
CA GLU A 13 4.44 6.21 -9.94
C GLU A 13 3.13 5.84 -10.61
N ILE A 14 2.48 4.79 -10.12
CA ILE A 14 1.21 4.32 -10.65
C ILE A 14 0.12 4.34 -9.56
N MET A 15 -1.13 4.43 -9.98
CA MET A 15 -2.29 4.17 -9.13
C MET A 15 -3.11 3.03 -9.71
N TYR A 16 -3.83 2.27 -8.86
CA TYR A 16 -4.67 1.18 -9.33
C TYR A 16 -5.86 0.85 -8.45
N ASP A 17 -6.92 0.41 -9.10
CA ASP A 17 -8.12 -0.17 -8.52
C ASP A 17 -7.88 -1.67 -8.23
N GLY A 18 -7.58 -1.99 -6.98
CA GLY A 18 -7.24 -3.36 -6.56
C GLY A 18 -8.38 -4.36 -6.69
N SER A 19 -9.66 -3.91 -6.73
CA SER A 19 -10.82 -4.79 -6.89
C SER A 19 -10.80 -5.59 -8.20
N ARG A 20 -10.01 -5.12 -9.19
CA ARG A 20 -9.84 -5.75 -10.51
C ARG A 20 -8.70 -6.75 -10.58
N PHE A 21 -7.96 -6.96 -9.48
CA PHE A 21 -6.71 -7.72 -9.47
C PHE A 21 -6.61 -8.66 -8.28
N HIS A 22 -5.87 -9.74 -8.47
CA HIS A 22 -5.49 -10.66 -7.40
C HIS A 22 -4.16 -10.24 -6.75
N GLY A 23 -4.04 -8.94 -6.44
CA GLY A 23 -2.86 -8.34 -5.85
C GLY A 23 -1.81 -7.89 -6.87
N TRP A 24 -0.65 -7.45 -6.34
CA TRP A 24 0.44 -6.94 -7.16
C TRP A 24 1.15 -8.02 -7.97
N GLN A 25 1.62 -9.07 -7.29
CA GLN A 25 2.59 -10.03 -7.83
C GLN A 25 2.01 -10.91 -8.94
N VAL A 26 2.76 -11.13 -10.01
CA VAL A 26 2.43 -12.10 -11.08
C VAL A 26 2.15 -13.48 -10.50
N GLN A 27 1.07 -14.10 -10.94
CA GLN A 27 0.61 -15.43 -10.56
C GLN A 27 0.17 -16.22 -11.79
N LYS A 28 0.27 -17.56 -11.75
CA LYS A 28 -0.01 -18.42 -12.91
C LYS A 28 -1.46 -18.32 -13.43
N ASN A 29 -2.45 -18.16 -12.55
CA ASN A 29 -3.87 -18.30 -12.89
C ASN A 29 -4.72 -17.10 -12.50
N ALA A 30 -4.10 -15.92 -12.28
CA ALA A 30 -4.83 -14.75 -11.84
C ALA A 30 -4.22 -13.46 -12.41
N ARG A 31 -5.10 -12.55 -12.80
CA ARG A 31 -4.69 -11.21 -13.28
C ARG A 31 -4.10 -10.41 -12.13
N SER A 32 -2.86 -9.98 -12.26
CA SER A 32 -2.17 -9.13 -11.28
C SER A 32 -1.90 -7.74 -11.86
N VAL A 33 -1.66 -6.76 -10.96
CA VAL A 33 -1.25 -5.42 -11.37
C VAL A 33 0.06 -5.45 -12.15
N GLN A 34 1.05 -6.21 -11.65
CA GLN A 34 2.37 -6.34 -12.26
C GLN A 34 2.29 -6.91 -13.68
N SER A 35 1.50 -7.99 -13.91
CA SER A 35 1.35 -8.56 -15.26
C SER A 35 0.69 -7.56 -16.22
N ALA A 36 -0.39 -6.89 -15.81
CA ALA A 36 -1.09 -5.93 -16.66
C ALA A 36 -0.22 -4.70 -16.98
N PHE A 37 0.62 -4.26 -16.03
CA PHE A 37 1.57 -3.18 -16.25
C PHE A 37 2.72 -3.61 -17.18
N GLN A 38 3.26 -4.85 -17.03
CA GLN A 38 4.25 -5.41 -17.94
C GLN A 38 3.73 -5.54 -19.37
N ASP A 39 2.46 -5.95 -19.56
CA ASP A 39 1.84 -6.05 -20.90
C ASP A 39 1.79 -4.67 -21.60
N ALA A 40 1.48 -3.61 -20.85
CA ALA A 40 1.50 -2.24 -21.37
C ALA A 40 2.92 -1.78 -21.70
N LEU A 41 3.90 -2.06 -20.82
CA LEU A 41 5.31 -1.76 -21.08
C LEU A 41 5.84 -2.49 -22.32
N GLU A 42 5.51 -3.78 -22.47
CA GLU A 42 5.90 -4.59 -23.63
C GLU A 42 5.35 -4.00 -24.94
N THR A 43 4.11 -3.50 -24.91
CA THR A 43 3.50 -2.85 -26.07
C THR A 43 4.25 -1.57 -26.48
N VAL A 44 4.70 -0.78 -25.47
CA VAL A 44 5.41 0.49 -25.70
C VAL A 44 6.87 0.26 -26.07
N LEU A 45 7.56 -0.61 -25.34
CA LEU A 45 9.01 -0.84 -25.45
C LEU A 45 9.40 -1.87 -26.51
N LYS A 46 8.45 -2.71 -26.97
CA LYS A 46 8.66 -3.87 -27.87
C LYS A 46 9.49 -5.00 -27.26
N PHE A 47 9.66 -5.00 -25.96
CA PHE A 47 10.18 -6.11 -25.16
C PHE A 47 9.52 -6.09 -23.78
N ARG A 48 9.49 -7.24 -23.10
CA ARG A 48 8.89 -7.38 -21.76
C ARG A 48 9.94 -7.16 -20.68
N PRO A 49 9.93 -5.99 -19.99
CA PRO A 49 10.90 -5.75 -18.92
C PRO A 49 10.48 -6.45 -17.62
N ASP A 50 11.48 -6.76 -16.78
CA ASP A 50 11.22 -7.09 -15.39
C ASP A 50 10.82 -5.82 -14.63
N VAL A 51 9.69 -5.88 -13.90
CA VAL A 51 9.17 -4.76 -13.11
C VAL A 51 9.34 -5.07 -11.63
N CYS A 52 10.11 -4.24 -10.94
CA CYS A 52 10.32 -4.37 -9.51
C CYS A 52 9.46 -3.37 -8.74
N GLY A 53 8.55 -3.87 -7.89
CA GLY A 53 7.63 -3.04 -7.12
C GLY A 53 8.10 -2.74 -5.71
N CYS A 54 7.63 -1.62 -5.13
CA CYS A 54 7.99 -1.18 -3.78
C CYS A 54 7.43 -2.07 -2.67
N SER A 55 6.35 -2.80 -2.93
CA SER A 55 5.66 -3.63 -1.95
C SER A 55 4.86 -4.73 -2.63
N ARG A 56 4.46 -5.75 -1.88
CA ARG A 56 3.38 -6.65 -2.30
C ARG A 56 2.09 -6.13 -1.68
N THR A 57 1.03 -6.05 -2.49
CA THR A 57 -0.33 -5.80 -2.02
C THR A 57 -1.17 -7.04 -2.26
N ASP A 58 -2.08 -7.34 -1.33
CA ASP A 58 -2.99 -8.48 -1.43
C ASP A 58 -4.08 -8.25 -2.49
N ALA A 59 -4.79 -9.32 -2.86
CA ALA A 59 -5.98 -9.23 -3.70
C ALA A 59 -6.99 -8.23 -3.11
N GLY A 60 -7.50 -7.33 -3.95
CA GLY A 60 -8.47 -6.31 -3.55
C GLY A 60 -7.88 -5.04 -2.93
N VAL A 61 -6.60 -5.01 -2.56
CA VAL A 61 -5.95 -3.80 -2.01
C VAL A 61 -5.65 -2.81 -3.12
N HIS A 62 -6.05 -1.56 -2.93
CA HIS A 62 -5.83 -0.45 -3.87
C HIS A 62 -4.47 0.24 -3.67
N ALA A 63 -4.11 1.10 -4.61
CA ALA A 63 -3.02 2.05 -4.42
C ALA A 63 -3.36 3.42 -5.01
N ASN A 64 -3.14 4.48 -4.22
CA ASN A 64 -3.18 5.87 -4.66
C ASN A 64 -1.82 6.29 -5.23
N SER A 65 -0.74 5.73 -4.69
CA SER A 65 0.63 5.94 -5.15
C SER A 65 1.43 4.67 -4.90
N TYR A 66 1.79 3.99 -5.95
CA TYR A 66 2.62 2.79 -5.94
C TYR A 66 3.84 3.03 -6.82
N VAL A 67 5.02 2.79 -6.27
CA VAL A 67 6.26 2.99 -7.03
C VAL A 67 6.82 1.64 -7.48
N CYS A 68 7.16 1.57 -8.76
CA CYS A 68 7.92 0.45 -9.33
C CYS A 68 9.02 0.98 -10.25
N HIS A 69 9.98 0.14 -10.62
CA HIS A 69 11.04 0.51 -11.57
C HIS A 69 11.34 -0.61 -12.55
N ILE A 70 11.95 -0.22 -13.65
CA ILE A 70 12.60 -1.10 -14.62
C ILE A 70 14.03 -0.67 -14.84
N SER A 71 14.93 -1.60 -15.09
CA SER A 71 16.32 -1.33 -15.46
C SER A 71 16.62 -2.07 -16.77
N SER A 72 16.96 -1.34 -17.83
CA SER A 72 17.27 -1.95 -19.13
C SER A 72 18.02 -0.99 -20.05
N GLN A 73 19.04 -1.48 -20.75
CA GLN A 73 19.75 -0.74 -21.81
C GLN A 73 18.88 -0.50 -23.06
N ASN A 74 17.78 -1.24 -23.21
CA ASN A 74 16.92 -1.16 -24.39
C ASN A 74 15.81 -0.10 -24.27
N VAL A 75 15.82 0.72 -23.20
CA VAL A 75 14.85 1.81 -23.04
C VAL A 75 15.26 2.98 -23.93
N ASN A 76 14.46 3.28 -24.95
CA ASN A 76 14.71 4.30 -25.97
C ASN A 76 13.68 5.44 -25.96
N ILE A 77 12.88 5.53 -24.92
CA ILE A 77 11.86 6.58 -24.71
C ILE A 77 12.20 7.40 -23.48
N SER A 78 12.04 8.72 -23.55
CA SER A 78 12.29 9.59 -22.41
C SER A 78 11.21 9.42 -21.32
N PRO A 79 11.60 9.51 -20.03
CA PRO A 79 10.68 9.23 -18.90
C PRO A 79 9.37 10.00 -18.97
N GLU A 80 9.40 11.26 -19.36
CA GLU A 80 8.24 12.17 -19.37
C GLU A 80 7.16 11.73 -20.37
N ARG A 81 7.51 10.90 -21.35
CA ARG A 81 6.59 10.37 -22.37
C ARG A 81 5.88 9.08 -21.91
N PHE A 82 6.41 8.38 -20.90
CA PHE A 82 5.81 7.12 -20.46
C PHE A 82 4.36 7.27 -19.95
N PRO A 83 4.01 8.29 -19.14
CA PRO A 83 2.62 8.39 -18.65
C PRO A 83 1.62 8.45 -19.80
N GLN A 84 1.86 9.28 -20.82
CA GLN A 84 0.98 9.38 -21.98
C GLN A 84 0.93 8.07 -22.79
N ALA A 85 2.10 7.49 -23.09
CA ALA A 85 2.21 6.27 -23.88
C ALA A 85 1.52 5.08 -23.18
N LEU A 86 1.81 4.87 -21.89
CA LEU A 86 1.27 3.74 -21.14
C LEU A 86 -0.22 3.89 -20.85
N ASN A 87 -0.71 5.10 -20.50
CA ASN A 87 -2.11 5.31 -20.19
C ASN A 87 -3.01 5.09 -21.41
N SER A 88 -2.50 5.26 -22.63
CA SER A 88 -3.25 4.92 -23.85
C SER A 88 -3.59 3.41 -23.92
N HIS A 89 -2.69 2.55 -23.44
CA HIS A 89 -2.84 1.09 -23.41
C HIS A 89 -3.50 0.59 -22.12
N LEU A 90 -3.38 1.36 -21.02
CA LEU A 90 -3.98 1.02 -19.73
C LEU A 90 -5.41 1.51 -19.56
N LYS A 91 -5.99 2.16 -20.58
CA LYS A 91 -7.38 2.63 -20.56
C LYS A 91 -8.33 1.51 -20.15
N ASN A 92 -9.16 1.77 -19.14
CA ASN A 92 -10.11 0.81 -18.55
C ASN A 92 -9.48 -0.43 -17.90
N SER A 93 -8.16 -0.51 -17.76
CA SER A 93 -7.50 -1.63 -17.09
C SER A 93 -7.69 -1.63 -15.57
N GLY A 94 -7.90 -0.46 -14.97
CA GLY A 94 -7.86 -0.22 -13.54
C GLY A 94 -6.49 0.25 -13.05
N ILE A 95 -5.55 0.58 -13.95
CA ILE A 95 -4.23 1.14 -13.65
C ILE A 95 -4.07 2.47 -14.39
N ALA A 96 -3.42 3.45 -13.73
CA ALA A 96 -2.97 4.67 -14.38
C ALA A 96 -1.54 5.00 -13.92
N VAL A 97 -0.73 5.49 -14.87
CA VAL A 97 0.62 5.99 -14.61
C VAL A 97 0.51 7.49 -14.35
N LYS A 98 0.96 7.92 -13.18
CA LYS A 98 0.98 9.33 -12.79
C LYS A 98 2.26 10.01 -13.25
N ASN A 99 3.39 9.38 -12.93
CA ASN A 99 4.72 9.92 -13.18
C ASN A 99 5.68 8.82 -13.65
N ALA A 100 6.74 9.24 -14.36
CA ALA A 100 7.91 8.44 -14.63
C ALA A 100 9.17 9.35 -14.57
N ALA A 101 10.26 8.85 -14.01
CA ALA A 101 11.51 9.59 -13.85
C ALA A 101 12.71 8.68 -14.01
N SER A 102 13.82 9.21 -14.56
CA SER A 102 15.12 8.57 -14.44
C SER A 102 15.60 8.62 -13.00
N VAL A 103 16.12 7.51 -12.52
CA VAL A 103 16.67 7.38 -11.17
C VAL A 103 18.09 6.81 -11.23
N SER A 104 18.83 6.94 -10.13
CA SER A 104 20.16 6.35 -10.00
C SER A 104 20.15 4.86 -10.33
N GLY A 105 21.23 4.33 -10.90
CA GLY A 105 21.41 2.90 -11.13
C GLY A 105 21.28 2.05 -9.86
N ASP A 106 21.57 2.62 -8.69
CA ASP A 106 21.45 1.97 -7.39
C ASP A 106 20.01 2.03 -6.81
N PHE A 107 19.11 2.79 -7.42
CA PHE A 107 17.74 2.89 -6.94
C PHE A 107 17.01 1.56 -7.09
N HIS A 108 16.39 1.15 -6.00
CA HIS A 108 15.53 -0.03 -5.97
C HIS A 108 14.20 0.30 -5.27
N ALA A 109 13.07 0.23 -5.98
CA ALA A 109 11.76 0.65 -5.49
C ALA A 109 11.40 0.10 -4.09
N ARG A 110 11.84 -1.11 -3.77
CA ARG A 110 11.58 -1.75 -2.47
C ARG A 110 12.61 -1.41 -1.41
N TYR A 111 13.90 -1.43 -1.74
CA TYR A 111 14.97 -1.37 -0.74
C TYR A 111 15.46 0.06 -0.48
N SER A 112 15.29 0.98 -1.42
CA SER A 112 15.54 2.41 -1.20
C SER A 112 14.41 3.12 -0.44
N CYS A 113 13.27 2.42 -0.21
CA CYS A 113 12.12 2.95 0.50
C CYS A 113 12.41 3.08 2.00
N ILE A 114 12.16 4.28 2.57
CA ILE A 114 12.36 4.60 4.01
C ILE A 114 11.05 4.64 4.81
N GLY A 115 9.92 4.47 4.15
CA GLY A 115 8.61 4.42 4.80
C GLY A 115 7.47 4.23 3.81
N LYS A 116 6.36 3.71 4.32
CA LYS A 116 5.11 3.50 3.57
C LYS A 116 3.94 4.00 4.37
N GLU A 117 3.02 4.64 3.70
CA GLU A 117 1.75 5.06 4.29
C GLU A 117 0.61 4.28 3.66
N TYR A 118 -0.25 3.75 4.51
CA TYR A 118 -1.52 3.15 4.12
C TYR A 118 -2.68 3.94 4.70
N ILE A 119 -3.81 3.91 4.02
CA ILE A 119 -5.09 4.37 4.54
C ILE A 119 -6.12 3.24 4.49
N TYR A 120 -6.96 3.17 5.52
CA TYR A 120 -8.10 2.26 5.59
C TYR A 120 -9.37 3.08 5.68
N LYS A 121 -10.29 2.92 4.74
CA LYS A 121 -11.53 3.71 4.65
C LYS A 121 -12.70 2.98 5.29
N ILE A 122 -13.47 3.69 6.12
CA ILE A 122 -14.63 3.15 6.84
C ILE A 122 -15.85 4.04 6.54
N TRP A 123 -16.89 3.46 5.95
CA TRP A 123 -18.18 4.09 5.77
C TRP A 123 -19.05 3.83 7.00
N ASN A 124 -19.00 4.75 7.98
CA ASN A 124 -19.71 4.63 9.26
C ASN A 124 -21.07 5.35 9.22
N LYS A 125 -22.02 4.75 8.52
CA LYS A 125 -23.40 5.24 8.39
C LYS A 125 -24.39 4.10 8.60
N ARG A 126 -25.68 4.43 8.81
CA ARG A 126 -26.74 3.44 8.97
C ARG A 126 -27.10 2.69 7.68
N TYR A 127 -26.68 3.18 6.54
CA TYR A 127 -26.93 2.62 5.20
C TYR A 127 -25.63 2.40 4.45
N SER A 128 -25.61 1.39 3.61
CA SER A 128 -24.49 1.14 2.71
C SER A 128 -24.48 2.17 1.57
N ASN A 129 -23.27 2.49 1.09
CA ASN A 129 -23.11 3.34 -0.09
C ASN A 129 -22.69 2.46 -1.28
N PRO A 130 -23.53 2.31 -2.33
CA PRO A 130 -23.22 1.45 -3.47
C PRO A 130 -21.98 1.90 -4.27
N PHE A 131 -21.61 3.18 -4.21
CA PHE A 131 -20.40 3.70 -4.85
C PHE A 131 -19.11 3.40 -4.06
N LEU A 132 -19.23 2.93 -2.83
CA LEU A 132 -18.13 2.59 -1.94
C LEU A 132 -18.03 1.08 -1.65
N SER A 133 -18.83 0.23 -2.29
CA SER A 133 -18.91 -1.22 -2.01
C SER A 133 -17.55 -1.91 -2.07
N ASP A 134 -16.72 -1.55 -3.05
CA ASP A 134 -15.37 -2.09 -3.24
C ASP A 134 -14.27 -1.08 -2.85
N ARG A 135 -14.59 -0.05 -2.05
CA ARG A 135 -13.69 1.08 -1.78
C ARG A 135 -13.61 1.51 -0.31
N ALA A 136 -14.55 1.06 0.51
CA ALA A 136 -14.58 1.33 1.94
C ALA A 136 -15.30 0.20 2.68
N LEU A 137 -14.91 -0.04 3.93
CA LEU A 137 -15.61 -0.96 4.81
C LEU A 137 -16.94 -0.33 5.23
N PHE A 138 -18.06 -0.98 4.95
CA PHE A 138 -19.34 -0.61 5.53
C PHE A 138 -19.39 -1.04 7.00
N TYR A 139 -19.50 -0.06 7.91
CA TYR A 139 -19.57 -0.28 9.34
C TYR A 139 -20.79 0.43 9.91
N PRO A 140 -21.95 -0.28 10.08
CA PRO A 140 -23.23 0.33 10.44
C PRO A 140 -23.37 0.69 11.92
N ILE A 141 -22.46 0.23 12.77
CA ILE A 141 -22.47 0.51 14.20
C ILE A 141 -22.05 1.97 14.41
N LYS A 142 -22.97 2.80 14.94
CA LYS A 142 -22.65 4.21 15.22
C LYS A 142 -21.51 4.28 16.23
N THR A 143 -20.36 4.75 15.80
CA THR A 143 -19.13 4.86 16.61
C THR A 143 -18.55 6.26 16.48
N ASP A 144 -18.25 6.87 17.60
CA ASP A 144 -17.43 8.07 17.67
C ASP A 144 -15.95 7.64 17.73
N PHE A 145 -15.31 7.55 16.58
CA PHE A 145 -13.93 7.07 16.50
C PHE A 145 -12.92 8.02 17.15
N GLU A 146 -13.23 9.32 17.25
CA GLU A 146 -12.36 10.31 17.88
C GLU A 146 -12.15 10.00 19.36
N LYS A 147 -13.18 9.43 20.03
CA LYS A 147 -13.08 8.94 21.41
C LYS A 147 -11.95 7.92 21.59
N TYR A 148 -11.58 7.19 20.55
CA TYR A 148 -10.60 6.10 20.56
C TYR A 148 -9.28 6.49 19.88
N ALA A 149 -9.00 7.79 19.72
CA ALA A 149 -7.75 8.27 19.12
C ALA A 149 -6.51 7.78 19.87
N PHE A 150 -6.61 7.56 21.20
CA PHE A 150 -5.54 7.00 22.02
C PHE A 150 -5.06 5.63 21.54
N LEU A 151 -5.94 4.78 20.96
CA LEU A 151 -5.53 3.51 20.36
C LEU A 151 -4.57 3.71 19.19
N CYS A 152 -4.75 4.79 18.43
CA CYS A 152 -3.82 5.11 17.35
C CYS A 152 -2.44 5.51 17.89
N GLU A 153 -2.40 6.23 19.01
CA GLU A 153 -1.16 6.62 19.69
C GLU A 153 -0.42 5.40 20.26
N GLU A 154 -1.14 4.42 20.83
CA GLU A 154 -0.56 3.17 21.35
C GLU A 154 0.08 2.31 20.27
N PHE A 155 -0.35 2.41 19.01
CA PHE A 155 0.32 1.74 17.90
C PHE A 155 1.65 2.40 17.51
N CYS A 156 1.84 3.68 17.86
CA CYS A 156 3.03 4.44 17.45
C CYS A 156 4.27 4.00 18.23
N GLY A 157 5.43 4.07 17.56
CA GLY A 157 6.71 3.65 18.15
C GLY A 157 7.23 2.34 17.58
N THR A 158 8.28 1.82 18.21
CA THR A 158 8.94 0.57 17.82
C THR A 158 8.46 -0.57 18.69
N HIS A 159 7.75 -1.52 18.09
CA HIS A 159 7.18 -2.67 18.79
C HIS A 159 7.41 -3.97 18.02
N ASP A 160 7.32 -5.10 18.73
CA ASP A 160 7.16 -6.41 18.10
C ASP A 160 5.69 -6.58 17.67
N PHE A 161 5.43 -6.42 16.37
CA PHE A 161 4.09 -6.55 15.79
C PHE A 161 3.71 -7.99 15.42
N ARG A 162 4.27 -8.98 16.06
CA ARG A 162 3.96 -10.40 15.81
C ARG A 162 2.47 -10.71 15.96
N ALA A 163 1.79 -10.10 16.94
CA ALA A 163 0.34 -10.22 17.10
C ALA A 163 -0.46 -9.71 15.88
N PHE A 164 0.14 -8.84 15.07
CA PHE A 164 -0.48 -8.23 13.87
C PHE A 164 0.03 -8.85 12.57
N MET A 165 0.52 -10.08 12.58
CA MET A 165 1.02 -10.79 11.41
C MET A 165 0.20 -12.04 11.14
N SER A 166 -0.20 -12.23 9.88
CA SER A 166 -0.78 -13.51 9.43
C SER A 166 0.30 -14.56 9.22
N LYS A 167 -0.04 -15.83 9.47
CA LYS A 167 0.84 -16.97 9.19
C LYS A 167 1.16 -17.07 7.69
N GLY A 168 2.31 -17.68 7.36
CA GLY A 168 2.75 -17.91 5.99
C GLY A 168 3.59 -16.77 5.41
N SER A 169 4.04 -15.83 6.22
CA SER A 169 5.08 -14.87 5.84
C SER A 169 6.43 -15.57 5.74
N LYS A 170 7.22 -15.24 4.69
CA LYS A 170 8.60 -15.78 4.58
C LYS A 170 9.59 -15.17 5.57
N ASN A 171 9.22 -14.10 6.27
CA ASN A 171 10.07 -13.33 7.20
C ASN A 171 9.45 -13.31 8.61
N GLU A 172 9.16 -14.48 9.17
CA GLU A 172 8.59 -14.60 10.52
C GLU A 172 9.60 -14.27 11.65
N GLU A 173 10.89 -14.20 11.33
CA GLU A 173 11.97 -13.97 12.31
C GLU A 173 12.10 -12.49 12.73
N ASN A 174 11.82 -11.54 11.82
CA ASN A 174 11.90 -10.11 12.13
C ASN A 174 10.52 -9.46 12.08
N THR A 175 9.88 -9.36 13.25
CA THR A 175 8.52 -8.80 13.42
C THR A 175 8.52 -7.41 14.05
N VAL A 176 9.68 -6.86 14.38
CA VAL A 176 9.82 -5.50 14.92
C VAL A 176 9.64 -4.48 13.79
N ARG A 177 8.74 -3.50 14.00
CA ARG A 177 8.49 -2.37 13.07
C ARG A 177 8.39 -1.09 13.88
N THR A 178 8.67 0.03 13.18
CA THR A 178 8.50 1.36 13.75
C THR A 178 7.33 2.05 13.05
N VAL A 179 6.23 2.20 13.75
CA VAL A 179 5.08 3.01 13.31
C VAL A 179 5.39 4.48 13.63
N LYS A 180 5.53 5.29 12.57
CA LYS A 180 5.89 6.72 12.67
C LYS A 180 4.71 7.58 13.11
N TYR A 181 3.54 7.25 12.61
CA TYR A 181 2.26 7.84 13.02
C TYR A 181 1.11 6.91 12.65
N PHE A 182 0.04 7.02 13.42
CA PHE A 182 -1.26 6.48 13.13
C PHE A 182 -2.30 7.52 13.58
N ASN A 183 -3.26 7.85 12.74
CA ASN A 183 -4.28 8.84 13.06
C ASN A 183 -5.60 8.57 12.37
N ILE A 184 -6.64 9.27 12.85
CA ILE A 184 -8.01 9.22 12.33
C ILE A 184 -8.31 10.57 11.69
N SER A 185 -9.02 10.56 10.57
CA SER A 185 -9.49 11.76 9.89
C SER A 185 -10.80 11.48 9.15
N GLN A 186 -11.49 12.53 8.71
CA GLN A 186 -12.62 12.43 7.80
C GLN A 186 -12.17 12.77 6.39
N SER A 187 -12.59 11.99 5.41
CA SER A 187 -12.36 12.29 3.99
C SER A 187 -13.55 13.05 3.38
N GLY A 188 -13.29 13.73 2.25
CA GLY A 188 -14.31 14.53 1.57
C GLY A 188 -15.51 13.71 1.06
N ASP A 189 -15.37 12.39 0.89
CA ASP A 189 -16.45 11.47 0.56
C ASP A 189 -17.28 11.00 1.78
N GLY A 190 -16.96 11.51 2.97
CA GLY A 190 -17.65 11.22 4.23
C GLY A 190 -17.24 9.91 4.91
N CYS A 191 -16.17 9.27 4.46
CA CYS A 191 -15.58 8.14 5.15
C CYS A 191 -14.70 8.59 6.32
N THR A 192 -14.69 7.80 7.39
CA THR A 192 -13.61 7.84 8.37
C THR A 192 -12.38 7.13 7.79
N VAL A 193 -11.22 7.73 7.94
CA VAL A 193 -9.96 7.23 7.41
C VAL A 193 -8.99 6.98 8.55
N LEU A 194 -8.56 5.74 8.70
CA LEU A 194 -7.40 5.38 9.50
C LEU A 194 -6.15 5.50 8.60
N ARG A 195 -5.18 6.30 9.01
CA ARG A 195 -3.95 6.56 8.27
C ARG A 195 -2.75 6.12 9.09
N VAL A 196 -1.94 5.22 8.56
CA VAL A 196 -0.77 4.67 9.25
C VAL A 196 0.48 4.73 8.37
N CYS A 197 1.60 5.18 8.94
CA CYS A 197 2.90 5.18 8.31
C CYS A 197 3.92 4.43 9.18
N ALA A 198 4.71 3.56 8.55
CA ALA A 198 5.77 2.81 9.20
C ALA A 198 6.99 2.64 8.28
N ASP A 199 8.12 2.21 8.83
CA ASP A 199 9.31 1.79 8.09
C ASP A 199 9.06 0.57 7.20
N GLY A 200 8.12 -0.28 7.59
CA GLY A 200 7.63 -1.44 6.84
C GLY A 200 6.42 -2.07 7.54
N PHE A 201 5.78 -2.98 6.83
CA PHE A 201 4.61 -3.71 7.36
C PHE A 201 4.79 -5.21 7.17
N LEU A 202 4.31 -5.98 8.16
CA LEU A 202 4.20 -7.42 8.10
C LEU A 202 3.02 -7.85 7.23
N TYR A 203 2.93 -9.12 6.92
CA TYR A 203 1.82 -9.67 6.13
C TYR A 203 0.47 -9.43 6.82
N ASN A 204 -0.44 -8.77 6.14
CA ASN A 204 -1.76 -8.32 6.62
C ASN A 204 -1.73 -7.31 7.79
N MET A 205 -0.58 -6.79 8.21
CA MET A 205 -0.45 -5.98 9.43
C MET A 205 -1.45 -4.83 9.49
N VAL A 206 -1.54 -3.97 8.48
CA VAL A 206 -2.46 -2.82 8.50
C VAL A 206 -3.93 -3.25 8.59
N ARG A 207 -4.30 -4.34 7.92
CA ARG A 207 -5.67 -4.87 7.99
C ARG A 207 -5.99 -5.43 9.37
N ILE A 208 -5.04 -6.08 10.01
CA ILE A 208 -5.20 -6.59 11.39
C ILE A 208 -5.26 -5.41 12.37
N MET A 209 -4.43 -4.37 12.19
CA MET A 209 -4.50 -3.14 12.99
C MET A 209 -5.89 -2.48 12.88
N ALA A 210 -6.42 -2.34 11.65
CA ALA A 210 -7.74 -1.78 11.42
C ALA A 210 -8.85 -2.62 12.05
N GLY A 211 -8.79 -3.95 11.93
CA GLY A 211 -9.76 -4.85 12.53
C GLY A 211 -9.71 -4.82 14.07
N THR A 212 -8.51 -4.82 14.64
CA THR A 212 -8.31 -4.70 16.10
C THR A 212 -8.83 -3.37 16.62
N PHE A 213 -8.55 -2.27 15.92
CA PHE A 213 -9.07 -0.94 16.26
C PHE A 213 -10.60 -0.95 16.31
N LEU A 214 -11.27 -1.49 15.30
CA LEU A 214 -12.74 -1.56 15.25
C LEU A 214 -13.31 -2.44 16.35
N GLU A 215 -12.68 -3.56 16.65
CA GLU A 215 -13.11 -4.46 17.72
C GLU A 215 -12.96 -3.82 19.10
N LEU A 216 -11.84 -3.13 19.35
CA LEU A 216 -11.61 -2.37 20.58
C LEU A 216 -12.61 -1.22 20.75
N CYS A 217 -12.94 -0.49 19.67
CA CYS A 217 -14.00 0.52 19.69
C CYS A 217 -15.36 -0.09 20.07
N ALA A 218 -15.71 -1.27 19.54
CA ALA A 218 -16.96 -1.95 19.84
C ALA A 218 -17.05 -2.46 21.30
N LYS A 219 -15.90 -2.75 21.91
CA LYS A 219 -15.78 -3.19 23.31
C LYS A 219 -15.64 -2.04 24.31
N ASP A 220 -15.70 -0.79 23.86
CA ASP A 220 -15.44 0.41 24.68
C ASP A 220 -14.09 0.37 25.43
N ALA A 221 -13.03 0.07 24.67
CA ALA A 221 -11.68 -0.15 25.18
C ALA A 221 -11.15 1.03 26.00
N LYS A 222 -10.23 0.71 26.90
CA LYS A 222 -9.54 1.66 27.79
C LYS A 222 -8.08 1.82 27.35
N PRO A 223 -7.42 2.93 27.73
CA PRO A 223 -5.97 3.06 27.56
C PRO A 223 -5.23 1.86 28.19
N GLY A 224 -4.32 1.28 27.41
CA GLY A 224 -3.56 0.09 27.78
C GLY A 224 -4.07 -1.22 27.16
N ASP A 225 -5.35 -1.33 26.79
CA ASP A 225 -5.92 -2.57 26.22
C ASP A 225 -5.18 -2.99 24.93
N LEU A 226 -4.85 -2.03 24.07
CA LEU A 226 -4.09 -2.31 22.86
C LEU A 226 -2.63 -2.66 23.16
N SER A 227 -2.03 -1.98 24.13
CA SER A 227 -0.67 -2.26 24.55
C SER A 227 -0.52 -3.69 25.11
N GLU A 228 -1.52 -4.22 25.80
CA GLU A 228 -1.56 -5.63 26.23
C GLU A 228 -1.58 -6.58 25.03
N ILE A 229 -2.34 -6.27 23.98
CA ILE A 229 -2.37 -7.06 22.73
C ILE A 229 -0.99 -7.05 22.05
N ILE A 230 -0.36 -5.88 21.92
CA ILE A 230 0.98 -5.75 21.33
C ILE A 230 1.98 -6.59 22.12
N ASN A 231 2.01 -6.42 23.44
CA ASN A 231 2.95 -7.10 24.33
C ASN A 231 2.74 -8.63 24.41
N SER A 232 1.53 -9.10 24.12
CA SER A 232 1.23 -10.53 24.10
C SER A 232 1.97 -11.29 23.00
N ALA A 233 2.34 -10.58 21.91
CA ALA A 233 2.94 -11.16 20.70
C ALA A 233 2.17 -12.37 20.13
N ASP A 234 0.88 -12.55 20.50
CA ASP A 234 0.02 -13.65 20.03
C ASP A 234 -1.08 -13.11 19.12
N ARG A 235 -1.11 -13.61 17.87
CA ARG A 235 -2.13 -13.27 16.86
C ARG A 235 -3.57 -13.48 17.33
N LYS A 236 -3.80 -14.40 18.27
CA LYS A 236 -5.14 -14.73 18.79
C LYS A 236 -5.75 -13.60 19.60
N ASN A 237 -4.91 -12.73 20.17
CA ASN A 237 -5.35 -11.59 20.99
C ASN A 237 -5.68 -10.36 20.14
N ALA A 238 -5.17 -10.27 18.90
CA ALA A 238 -5.53 -9.22 17.96
C ALA A 238 -6.84 -9.54 17.23
N GLY A 239 -7.56 -8.50 16.83
CA GLY A 239 -8.82 -8.61 16.12
C GLY A 239 -8.73 -9.27 14.73
N ASP A 240 -9.87 -9.44 14.10
CA ASP A 240 -9.97 -10.04 12.77
C ASP A 240 -9.22 -9.24 11.70
N THR A 241 -8.81 -9.92 10.63
CA THR A 241 -8.21 -9.25 9.48
C THR A 241 -9.29 -8.51 8.70
N ALA A 242 -9.28 -7.19 8.76
CA ALA A 242 -10.26 -6.35 8.07
C ALA A 242 -10.22 -6.55 6.53
N PRO A 243 -11.34 -6.37 5.81
CA PRO A 243 -11.45 -6.56 4.36
C PRO A 243 -10.41 -5.78 3.56
N ALA A 244 -9.90 -6.38 2.48
CA ALA A 244 -8.83 -5.79 1.67
C ALA A 244 -9.30 -4.58 0.84
N HIS A 245 -10.57 -4.58 0.38
CA HIS A 245 -11.13 -3.56 -0.51
C HIS A 245 -11.24 -2.15 0.10
N ALA A 246 -11.01 -2.01 1.38
CA ALA A 246 -10.98 -0.71 2.05
C ALA A 246 -9.56 -0.19 2.29
N LEU A 247 -8.52 -0.99 1.95
CA LEU A 247 -7.13 -0.66 2.16
C LEU A 247 -6.50 -0.07 0.90
N TYR A 248 -5.75 1.02 1.07
CA TYR A 248 -5.00 1.70 0.01
C TYR A 248 -3.55 1.88 0.43
N LEU A 249 -2.59 1.47 -0.40
CA LEU A 249 -1.24 2.00 -0.32
C LEU A 249 -1.30 3.45 -0.80
N ASN A 250 -1.08 4.39 0.12
CA ASN A 250 -1.35 5.81 -0.13
C ASN A 250 -0.11 6.59 -0.57
N ARG A 251 1.03 6.32 0.04
CA ARG A 251 2.29 6.99 -0.27
C ARG A 251 3.50 6.11 0.06
N ILE A 252 4.56 6.26 -0.73
CA ILE A 252 5.88 5.68 -0.49
C ILE A 252 6.86 6.82 -0.26
N PHE A 253 7.73 6.67 0.74
CA PHE A 253 8.74 7.67 1.08
C PHE A 253 10.12 7.15 0.68
N TYR A 254 10.87 8.00 0.00
CA TYR A 254 12.27 7.78 -0.36
C TYR A 254 13.12 8.91 0.22
N PRO A 255 14.45 8.74 0.36
CA PRO A 255 15.34 9.81 0.85
C PRO A 255 15.26 11.06 -0.02
N ASP A 256 15.20 10.88 -1.35
CA ASP A 256 15.12 11.95 -2.33
C ASP A 256 13.72 12.01 -2.94
N ASN A 257 13.30 13.20 -3.36
CA ASN A 257 12.07 13.36 -4.14
C ASN A 257 12.31 12.85 -5.57
N ILE A 258 11.74 11.68 -5.90
CA ILE A 258 11.95 11.01 -7.20
C ILE A 258 11.14 11.67 -8.30
N PHE A 259 9.94 12.14 -7.96
CA PHE A 259 8.99 12.72 -8.92
C PHE A 259 8.81 14.20 -8.61
N ASP A 260 8.97 15.06 -9.61
CA ASP A 260 8.64 16.47 -9.49
C ASP A 260 7.14 16.63 -9.19
N GLU A 261 6.81 17.42 -8.16
CA GLU A 261 5.43 17.76 -7.80
C GLU A 261 4.76 18.73 -8.80
N ARG A 262 5.11 18.62 -10.09
CA ARG A 262 4.54 19.49 -11.12
C ARG A 262 3.35 18.82 -11.82
N THR A 263 2.28 18.56 -11.06
CA THR A 263 0.93 18.37 -11.68
C THR A 263 -0.15 18.59 -10.63
#